data_c9bd9d8386c591066b40fe4825c986fb
#
_entry.id   c9bd9d8386c591066b40fe4825c986fb
#
_cell.length_a   1.000
_cell.length_b   1.000
_cell.length_c   1.000
_cell.angle_alpha   90.00
_cell.angle_beta   90.00
_cell.angle_gamma   90.00
#
_symmetry.space_group_name_H-M   'P 1'
#
loop_
_entity.id
_entity.type
_entity.pdbx_description
1 polymer ?
#
loop_
_entity_poly.entity_id
_entity_poly.type
_entity_poly.pdbx_seq_one_letter_code
_entity_poly.pdbx_strand_id
1 'polypeptide(L)'
;IPYRETITLAAEGHHRHKKQSGGAGQFGEVFLRIEPLARGAGFEFVDAVKGGVIPGQFIPAVEKGVRQGMASGAVAGFPMQDVRVTVYDGKTHPVDGKEVAFIAAGKKAFLDAVAKARPIVLEPIVRIELTIPEECFGDVSGDLSGRRGQVTGNQSGRGGMMILEGLVPLAELDNYQSRLKAMTG
;
A
#
# COMPACT_ATOMS: atom_id res chain seq x y z
N ILE A 1 -5.77 0.47 13.39
CA ILE A 1 -4.77 0.52 12.30
C ILE A 1 -5.40 -0.13 11.07
N PRO A 2 -5.51 0.61 9.96
CA PRO A 2 -6.22 0.12 8.80
C PRO A 2 -5.38 -0.87 7.99
N TYR A 3 -6.09 -1.71 7.22
CA TYR A 3 -5.47 -2.50 6.16
C TYR A 3 -4.93 -1.59 5.06
N ARG A 4 -3.98 -2.10 4.30
CA ARG A 4 -3.39 -1.42 3.14
C ARG A 4 -3.35 -2.38 1.96
N GLU A 5 -3.11 -1.84 0.78
CA GLU A 5 -2.86 -2.63 -0.42
C GLU A 5 -1.48 -2.31 -0.97
N THR A 6 -0.91 -3.24 -1.71
CA THR A 6 0.36 -3.01 -2.42
C THR A 6 0.46 -3.94 -3.62
N ILE A 7 1.52 -3.78 -4.39
CA ILE A 7 1.81 -4.62 -5.54
C ILE A 7 2.98 -5.55 -5.22
N THR A 8 3.09 -6.65 -5.94
CA THR A 8 4.18 -7.62 -5.75
C THR A 8 5.08 -7.76 -6.97
N LEU A 9 4.67 -7.28 -8.13
CA LEU A 9 5.42 -7.33 -9.37
C LEU A 9 5.49 -5.94 -10.01
N ALA A 10 6.53 -5.72 -10.82
CA ALA A 10 6.57 -4.58 -11.72
C ALA A 10 5.60 -4.79 -12.87
N ALA A 11 4.99 -3.72 -13.35
CA ALA A 11 4.08 -3.77 -14.49
C ALA A 11 4.00 -2.42 -15.18
N GLU A 12 3.53 -2.43 -16.41
CA GLU A 12 3.28 -1.22 -17.18
C GLU A 12 1.79 -1.00 -17.33
N GLY A 13 1.39 0.27 -17.36
CA GLY A 13 0.01 0.66 -17.58
C GLY A 13 -0.10 1.80 -18.56
N HIS A 14 -1.25 1.86 -19.20
CA HIS A 14 -1.53 2.84 -20.23
C HIS A 14 -3.01 3.20 -20.21
N HIS A 15 -3.30 4.49 -20.44
CA HIS A 15 -4.67 4.91 -20.68
C HIS A 15 -4.70 6.15 -21.56
N ARG A 16 -5.62 6.14 -22.52
CA ARG A 16 -5.91 7.28 -23.37
C ARG A 16 -7.30 7.83 -22.98
N HIS A 17 -7.31 8.99 -22.38
CA HIS A 17 -8.55 9.69 -22.07
C HIS A 17 -8.92 10.60 -23.22
N LYS A 18 -10.06 10.34 -23.85
CA LYS A 18 -10.57 11.15 -24.94
C LYS A 18 -12.06 11.34 -24.75
N LYS A 19 -12.48 12.61 -24.67
CA LYS A 19 -13.88 12.98 -24.53
C LYS A 19 -14.18 14.11 -25.49
N GLN A 20 -15.20 13.94 -26.33
CA GLN A 20 -15.57 14.91 -27.36
C GLN A 20 -17.04 15.32 -27.33
N SER A 21 -17.84 14.78 -26.41
CA SER A 21 -19.28 15.05 -26.37
C SER A 21 -19.62 16.15 -25.39
N GLY A 22 -20.58 17.00 -25.76
CA GLY A 22 -21.23 17.94 -24.85
C GLY A 22 -20.39 19.17 -24.46
N GLY A 23 -19.55 19.72 -25.36
CA GLY A 23 -18.78 20.91 -25.09
C GLY A 23 -17.32 20.81 -25.50
N ALA A 24 -16.42 21.46 -24.74
CA ALA A 24 -15.00 21.41 -25.04
C ALA A 24 -14.45 20.00 -24.88
N GLY A 25 -13.64 19.57 -25.86
CA GLY A 25 -13.00 18.26 -25.83
C GLY A 25 -11.95 18.12 -24.73
N GLN A 26 -11.64 16.88 -24.40
CA GLN A 26 -10.60 16.53 -23.43
C GLN A 26 -9.72 15.44 -24.04
N PHE A 27 -8.40 15.57 -23.89
CA PHE A 27 -7.47 14.56 -24.35
C PHE A 27 -6.24 14.51 -23.45
N GLY A 28 -5.84 13.30 -23.09
CA GLY A 28 -4.57 13.03 -22.42
C GLY A 28 -4.27 11.57 -22.48
N GLU A 29 -3.04 11.20 -22.83
CA GLU A 29 -2.60 9.82 -22.89
C GLU A 29 -1.35 9.66 -22.05
N VAL A 30 -1.31 8.61 -21.22
CA VAL A 30 -0.24 8.35 -20.26
C VAL A 30 0.20 6.90 -20.34
N PHE A 31 1.53 6.72 -20.45
CA PHE A 31 2.21 5.45 -20.29
C PHE A 31 3.05 5.53 -19.04
N LEU A 32 2.90 4.57 -18.16
CA LEU A 32 3.67 4.51 -16.93
C LEU A 32 4.05 3.08 -16.58
N ARG A 33 5.04 2.94 -15.71
CA ARG A 33 5.38 1.66 -15.10
C ARG A 33 5.38 1.81 -13.60
N ILE A 34 5.07 0.73 -12.92
CA ILE A 34 5.07 0.68 -11.46
C ILE A 34 6.00 -0.42 -10.99
N GLU A 35 6.60 -0.21 -9.83
CA GLU A 35 7.53 -1.14 -9.21
C GLU A 35 7.25 -1.21 -7.71
N PRO A 36 7.32 -2.42 -7.11
CA PRO A 36 7.18 -2.51 -5.66
C PRO A 36 8.43 -1.94 -4.97
N LEU A 37 8.20 -1.18 -3.92
CA LEU A 37 9.23 -0.67 -3.03
C LEU A 37 9.34 -1.56 -1.79
N ALA A 38 10.40 -1.37 -1.03
CA ALA A 38 10.56 -2.03 0.26
C ALA A 38 9.42 -1.62 1.21
N ARG A 39 9.03 -2.54 2.10
CA ARG A 39 7.93 -2.30 3.03
C ARG A 39 8.21 -1.07 3.90
N GLY A 40 7.28 -0.12 3.89
CA GLY A 40 7.40 1.14 4.63
C GLY A 40 8.00 2.29 3.83
N ALA A 41 8.42 2.07 2.59
CA ALA A 41 8.99 3.13 1.73
C ALA A 41 7.94 4.14 1.24
N GLY A 42 6.66 3.77 1.22
CA GLY A 42 5.57 4.68 0.92
C GLY A 42 5.28 4.84 -0.56
N PHE A 43 5.57 6.01 -1.11
CA PHE A 43 5.24 6.32 -2.49
C PHE A 43 6.35 7.17 -3.12
N GLU A 44 6.72 6.82 -4.36
CA GLU A 44 7.62 7.63 -5.17
C GLU A 44 7.00 7.87 -6.55
N PHE A 45 7.10 9.10 -7.02
CA PHE A 45 6.68 9.46 -8.36
C PHE A 45 7.87 9.98 -9.14
N VAL A 46 8.12 9.40 -10.32
CA VAL A 46 9.26 9.76 -11.16
C VAL A 46 8.74 10.21 -12.52
N ASP A 47 9.19 11.40 -12.94
CA ASP A 47 8.95 11.93 -14.28
C ASP A 47 10.15 11.54 -15.16
N ALA A 48 9.96 10.59 -16.05
CA ALA A 48 10.94 10.16 -17.03
C ALA A 48 10.49 10.49 -18.46
N VAL A 49 9.53 11.39 -18.62
CA VAL A 49 9.03 11.82 -19.93
C VAL A 49 10.11 12.61 -20.64
N LYS A 50 10.32 12.30 -21.92
CA LYS A 50 11.30 12.98 -22.77
C LYS A 50 10.60 13.72 -23.90
N GLY A 51 11.24 14.81 -24.38
CA GLY A 51 10.78 15.54 -25.55
C GLY A 51 9.47 16.31 -25.36
N GLY A 52 9.01 16.47 -24.11
CA GLY A 52 7.78 17.22 -23.84
C GLY A 52 6.51 16.61 -24.41
N VAL A 53 6.49 15.31 -24.65
CA VAL A 53 5.29 14.60 -25.18
C VAL A 53 4.09 14.71 -24.25
N ILE A 54 4.35 14.79 -22.94
CA ILE A 54 3.41 15.32 -21.97
C ILE A 54 3.98 16.66 -21.53
N PRO A 55 3.30 17.79 -21.81
CA PRO A 55 3.81 19.08 -21.36
C PRO A 55 4.06 19.09 -19.86
N GLY A 56 5.18 19.74 -19.45
CA GLY A 56 5.59 19.77 -18.06
C GLY A 56 4.51 20.26 -17.10
N GLN A 57 3.67 21.18 -17.57
CA GLN A 57 2.54 21.70 -16.78
C GLN A 57 1.49 20.64 -16.42
N PHE A 58 1.43 19.52 -17.17
CA PHE A 58 0.46 18.43 -16.93
C PHE A 58 1.05 17.26 -16.13
N ILE A 59 2.34 17.25 -15.86
CA ILE A 59 2.94 16.19 -15.04
C ILE A 59 2.35 16.17 -13.62
N PRO A 60 2.15 17.30 -12.94
CA PRO A 60 1.46 17.29 -11.65
C PRO A 60 0.03 16.73 -11.72
N ALA A 61 -0.66 16.91 -12.85
CA ALA A 61 -2.00 16.34 -13.05
C ALA A 61 -1.95 14.81 -13.13
N VAL A 62 -0.96 14.27 -13.83
CA VAL A 62 -0.73 12.82 -13.88
C VAL A 62 -0.46 12.27 -12.48
N GLU A 63 0.41 12.92 -11.72
CA GLU A 63 0.70 12.53 -10.34
C GLU A 63 -0.55 12.56 -9.48
N LYS A 64 -1.37 13.60 -9.61
CA LYS A 64 -2.63 13.72 -8.87
C LYS A 64 -3.56 12.52 -9.15
N GLY A 65 -3.68 12.13 -10.40
CA GLY A 65 -4.47 10.97 -10.80
C GLY A 65 -3.93 9.68 -10.21
N VAL A 66 -2.62 9.48 -10.24
CA VAL A 66 -1.96 8.33 -9.63
C VAL A 66 -2.21 8.30 -8.12
N ARG A 67 -2.10 9.43 -7.44
CA ARG A 67 -2.37 9.51 -5.99
C ARG A 67 -3.83 9.21 -5.67
N GLN A 68 -4.77 9.59 -6.53
CA GLN A 68 -6.18 9.20 -6.38
C GLN A 68 -6.34 7.67 -6.46
N GLY A 69 -5.64 7.04 -7.39
CA GLY A 69 -5.62 5.58 -7.51
C GLY A 69 -5.02 4.90 -6.28
N MET A 70 -3.92 5.46 -5.76
CA MET A 70 -3.32 4.98 -4.51
C MET A 70 -4.31 5.05 -3.34
N ALA A 71 -5.05 6.14 -3.23
CA ALA A 71 -6.00 6.35 -2.14
C ALA A 71 -7.22 5.43 -2.24
N SER A 72 -7.67 5.12 -3.45
CA SER A 72 -8.89 4.32 -3.67
C SER A 72 -8.65 2.82 -3.58
N GLY A 73 -7.42 2.36 -3.74
CA GLY A 73 -7.09 0.95 -3.81
C GLY A 73 -7.64 0.28 -5.06
N ALA A 74 -7.31 -0.99 -5.22
CA ALA A 74 -7.68 -1.77 -6.41
C ALA A 74 -8.22 -3.16 -6.09
N VAL A 75 -7.99 -3.68 -4.90
CA VAL A 75 -8.42 -5.03 -4.48
C VAL A 75 -9.68 -4.93 -3.62
N ALA A 76 -9.58 -4.24 -2.50
CA ALA A 76 -10.65 -4.15 -1.49
C ALA A 76 -10.97 -2.70 -1.08
N GLY A 77 -10.37 -1.72 -1.76
CA GLY A 77 -10.63 -0.30 -1.49
C GLY A 77 -9.77 0.29 -0.40
N PHE A 78 -8.73 -0.41 0.07
CA PHE A 78 -7.80 0.12 1.05
C PHE A 78 -6.72 0.97 0.37
N PRO A 79 -6.22 2.02 1.02
CA PRO A 79 -5.13 2.81 0.45
C PRO A 79 -3.92 1.94 0.12
N MET A 80 -3.24 2.27 -0.97
CA MET A 80 -2.03 1.57 -1.40
C MET A 80 -0.78 2.19 -0.82
N GLN A 81 0.28 1.41 -0.72
CA GLN A 81 1.60 1.85 -0.27
C GLN A 81 2.71 1.08 -0.96
N ASP A 82 3.94 1.59 -0.84
CA ASP A 82 5.17 0.93 -1.28
C ASP A 82 5.20 0.70 -2.78
N VAL A 83 4.87 1.76 -3.53
CA VAL A 83 4.84 1.75 -4.98
C VAL A 83 5.67 2.91 -5.54
N ARG A 84 6.53 2.62 -6.50
CA ARG A 84 7.18 3.64 -7.33
C ARG A 84 6.45 3.70 -8.65
N VAL A 85 6.04 4.90 -9.06
CA VAL A 85 5.41 5.14 -10.36
C VAL A 85 6.33 5.98 -11.21
N THR A 86 6.66 5.50 -12.40
CA THR A 86 7.47 6.23 -13.37
C THR A 86 6.63 6.47 -14.62
N VAL A 87 6.37 7.74 -14.92
CA VAL A 87 5.72 8.15 -16.17
C VAL A 87 6.82 8.34 -17.19
N TYR A 88 6.72 7.65 -18.32
CA TYR A 88 7.80 7.67 -19.32
C TYR A 88 7.38 8.08 -20.72
N ASP A 89 6.08 8.10 -21.01
CA ASP A 89 5.59 8.48 -22.35
C ASP A 89 4.14 8.92 -22.26
N GLY A 90 3.66 9.51 -23.32
CA GLY A 90 2.28 9.96 -23.43
C GLY A 90 2.05 10.75 -24.70
N LYS A 91 0.87 11.37 -24.76
CA LYS A 91 0.47 12.21 -25.88
C LYS A 91 -0.50 13.28 -25.40
N THR A 92 -0.41 14.43 -26.02
CA THR A 92 -1.34 15.54 -25.79
C THR A 92 -1.99 15.97 -27.10
N HIS A 93 -2.96 16.86 -26.99
CA HIS A 93 -3.62 17.47 -28.13
C HIS A 93 -3.52 19.00 -27.97
N PRO A 94 -3.20 19.76 -29.05
CA PRO A 94 -2.98 21.21 -28.93
C PRO A 94 -4.16 21.99 -28.35
N VAL A 95 -5.39 21.55 -28.60
CA VAL A 95 -6.60 22.23 -28.12
C VAL A 95 -7.22 21.49 -26.92
N ASP A 96 -7.32 20.17 -27.00
CA ASP A 96 -8.06 19.36 -26.03
C ASP A 96 -7.18 18.83 -24.88
N GLY A 97 -5.85 19.06 -24.94
CA GLY A 97 -4.95 18.72 -23.85
C GLY A 97 -5.26 19.58 -22.62
N LYS A 98 -5.74 18.94 -21.56
CA LYS A 98 -6.19 19.63 -20.34
C LYS A 98 -5.79 18.86 -19.09
N GLU A 99 -5.66 19.60 -18.01
CA GLU A 99 -5.34 19.02 -16.71
C GLU A 99 -6.27 17.88 -16.32
N VAL A 100 -7.59 18.09 -16.47
CA VAL A 100 -8.59 17.08 -16.10
C VAL A 100 -8.42 15.78 -16.89
N ALA A 101 -7.99 15.84 -18.13
CA ALA A 101 -7.73 14.68 -18.98
C ALA A 101 -6.52 13.89 -18.48
N PHE A 102 -5.46 14.58 -18.06
CA PHE A 102 -4.26 13.93 -17.53
C PHE A 102 -4.44 13.38 -16.12
N ILE A 103 -5.31 13.98 -15.31
CA ILE A 103 -5.70 13.39 -14.02
C ILE A 103 -6.40 12.04 -14.27
N ALA A 104 -7.39 12.02 -15.16
CA ALA A 104 -8.14 10.81 -15.49
C ALA A 104 -7.22 9.75 -16.12
N ALA A 105 -6.37 10.15 -17.07
CA ALA A 105 -5.45 9.23 -17.74
C ALA A 105 -4.43 8.66 -16.77
N GLY A 106 -3.87 9.47 -15.87
CA GLY A 106 -2.93 9.04 -14.86
C GLY A 106 -3.52 8.03 -13.91
N LYS A 107 -4.71 8.30 -13.41
CA LYS A 107 -5.43 7.38 -12.52
C LYS A 107 -5.70 6.03 -13.19
N LYS A 108 -6.24 6.05 -14.40
CA LYS A 108 -6.62 4.81 -15.10
C LYS A 108 -5.40 4.04 -15.60
N ALA A 109 -4.34 4.71 -16.04
CA ALA A 109 -3.08 4.06 -16.40
C ALA A 109 -2.46 3.36 -15.18
N PHE A 110 -2.50 4.03 -14.03
CA PHE A 110 -2.01 3.43 -12.78
C PHE A 110 -2.80 2.18 -12.41
N LEU A 111 -4.13 2.24 -12.42
CA LEU A 111 -4.98 1.09 -12.08
C LEU A 111 -4.84 -0.04 -13.10
N ASP A 112 -4.60 0.28 -14.37
CA ASP A 112 -4.28 -0.71 -15.40
C ASP A 112 -2.99 -1.46 -15.06
N ALA A 113 -1.95 -0.76 -14.65
CA ALA A 113 -0.69 -1.36 -14.21
C ALA A 113 -0.87 -2.22 -12.96
N VAL A 114 -1.62 -1.72 -11.96
CA VAL A 114 -1.87 -2.44 -10.71
C VAL A 114 -2.54 -3.79 -10.96
N ALA A 115 -3.50 -3.85 -11.88
CA ALA A 115 -4.18 -5.09 -12.23
C ALA A 115 -3.21 -6.18 -12.72
N LYS A 116 -2.08 -5.79 -13.32
CA LYS A 116 -1.05 -6.69 -13.84
C LYS A 116 0.08 -6.96 -12.84
N ALA A 117 0.10 -6.30 -11.71
CA ALA A 117 1.21 -6.29 -10.75
C ALA A 117 0.97 -7.22 -9.55
N ARG A 118 0.02 -8.13 -9.63
CA ARG A 118 -0.39 -9.03 -8.54
C ARG A 118 -0.60 -8.28 -7.22
N PRO A 119 -1.63 -7.42 -7.16
CA PRO A 119 -1.90 -6.65 -5.95
C PRO A 119 -2.36 -7.56 -4.82
N ILE A 120 -1.99 -7.19 -3.60
CA ILE A 120 -2.34 -7.91 -2.38
C ILE A 120 -2.82 -6.95 -1.31
N VAL A 121 -3.53 -7.49 -0.32
CA VAL A 121 -3.92 -6.74 0.88
C VAL A 121 -2.90 -7.04 1.98
N LEU A 122 -2.46 -5.98 2.65
CA LEU A 122 -1.56 -6.06 3.80
C LEU A 122 -2.38 -5.90 5.07
N GLU A 123 -2.16 -6.79 6.01
CA GLU A 123 -2.75 -6.67 7.34
C GLU A 123 -1.77 -6.00 8.33
N PRO A 124 -2.27 -5.25 9.32
CA PRO A 124 -1.38 -4.65 10.30
C PRO A 124 -0.83 -5.73 11.24
N ILE A 125 0.50 -5.71 11.39
CA ILE A 125 1.21 -6.53 12.37
C ILE A 125 1.64 -5.59 13.50
N VAL A 126 1.30 -5.94 14.73
CA VAL A 126 1.63 -5.11 15.88
C VAL A 126 2.72 -5.75 16.74
N ARG A 127 3.50 -4.91 17.35
CA ARG A 127 4.48 -5.32 18.35
C ARG A 127 3.80 -5.37 19.70
N ILE A 128 3.99 -6.49 20.41
CA ILE A 128 3.44 -6.65 21.75
C ILE A 128 4.56 -6.89 22.77
N GLU A 129 4.29 -6.50 24.01
CA GLU A 129 5.14 -6.75 25.15
C GLU A 129 4.26 -7.27 26.28
N LEU A 130 4.58 -8.47 26.80
CA LEU A 130 3.81 -9.12 27.83
C LEU A 130 4.67 -9.37 29.06
N THR A 131 4.18 -8.98 30.23
CA THR A 131 4.80 -9.35 31.52
C THR A 131 4.04 -10.54 32.07
N ILE A 132 4.69 -11.70 32.16
CA ILE A 132 4.07 -12.98 32.54
C ILE A 132 4.95 -13.71 33.54
N PRO A 133 4.39 -14.64 34.33
CA PRO A 133 5.20 -15.58 35.12
C PRO A 133 6.07 -16.43 34.19
N GLU A 134 7.32 -16.66 34.59
CA GLU A 134 8.28 -17.48 33.78
C GLU A 134 7.72 -18.85 33.43
N GLU A 135 7.00 -19.47 34.37
CA GLU A 135 6.38 -20.78 34.20
C GLU A 135 5.33 -20.82 33.11
N CYS A 136 4.76 -19.66 32.73
CA CYS A 136 3.73 -19.55 31.68
C CYS A 136 4.32 -19.33 30.29
N PHE A 137 5.63 -19.20 30.16
CA PHE A 137 6.26 -18.85 28.88
C PHE A 137 5.89 -19.84 27.75
N GLY A 138 5.93 -21.12 28.03
CA GLY A 138 5.60 -22.16 27.04
C GLY A 138 4.17 -22.05 26.53
N ASP A 139 3.22 -21.88 27.45
CA ASP A 139 1.79 -21.76 27.10
C ASP A 139 1.51 -20.50 26.31
N VAL A 140 2.06 -19.37 26.73
CA VAL A 140 1.88 -18.08 26.06
C VAL A 140 2.53 -18.09 24.68
N SER A 141 3.76 -18.60 24.56
CA SER A 141 4.46 -18.72 23.28
C SER A 141 3.69 -19.60 22.29
N GLY A 142 3.16 -20.73 22.77
CA GLY A 142 2.36 -21.64 21.95
C GLY A 142 1.05 -20.99 21.49
N ASP A 143 0.39 -20.24 22.34
CA ASP A 143 -0.83 -19.53 22.00
C ASP A 143 -0.55 -18.44 20.94
N LEU A 144 0.55 -17.69 21.09
CA LEU A 144 0.95 -16.69 20.10
C LEU A 144 1.26 -17.32 18.74
N SER A 145 1.91 -18.47 18.73
CA SER A 145 2.18 -19.20 17.48
C SER A 145 0.88 -19.61 16.79
N GLY A 146 -0.12 -20.05 17.55
CA GLY A 146 -1.44 -20.36 17.02
C GLY A 146 -2.18 -19.13 16.47
N ARG A 147 -1.79 -17.93 16.86
CA ARG A 147 -2.32 -16.66 16.37
C ARG A 147 -1.46 -16.04 15.28
N ARG A 148 -0.67 -16.84 14.59
CA ARG A 148 0.29 -16.37 13.56
C ARG A 148 1.31 -15.36 14.10
N GLY A 149 1.57 -15.42 15.40
CA GLY A 149 2.51 -14.55 16.06
C GLY A 149 3.93 -15.13 16.07
N GLN A 150 4.88 -14.26 16.35
CA GLN A 150 6.29 -14.60 16.45
C GLN A 150 6.88 -13.98 17.70
N VAL A 151 7.46 -14.83 18.57
CA VAL A 151 8.22 -14.34 19.72
C VAL A 151 9.57 -13.82 19.22
N THR A 152 9.87 -12.54 19.48
CA THR A 152 11.09 -11.88 19.02
C THR A 152 12.14 -11.72 20.10
N GLY A 153 11.77 -11.87 21.37
CA GLY A 153 12.68 -11.75 22.48
C GLY A 153 12.01 -11.99 23.82
N ASN A 154 12.83 -12.15 24.82
CA ASN A 154 12.38 -12.23 26.21
C ASN A 154 13.49 -11.73 27.12
N GLN A 155 13.11 -11.28 28.31
CA GLN A 155 14.06 -10.89 29.34
C GLN A 155 13.47 -11.16 30.72
N SER A 156 14.33 -11.43 31.69
CA SER A 156 13.92 -11.66 33.06
C SER A 156 13.42 -10.38 33.70
N GLY A 157 12.29 -10.48 34.39
CA GLY A 157 11.75 -9.42 35.20
C GLY A 157 11.98 -9.68 36.69
N ARG A 158 11.23 -8.98 37.56
CA ARG A 158 11.31 -9.14 38.98
C ARG A 158 10.33 -10.21 39.47
N GLY A 159 10.67 -10.89 40.58
CA GLY A 159 9.77 -11.79 41.29
C GLY A 159 9.28 -13.00 40.50
N GLY A 160 10.17 -13.59 39.69
CA GLY A 160 9.79 -14.76 38.88
C GLY A 160 8.95 -14.41 37.63
N MET A 161 8.87 -13.14 37.30
CA MET A 161 8.21 -12.68 36.09
C MET A 161 9.22 -12.52 34.95
N MET A 162 8.71 -12.53 33.72
CA MET A 162 9.50 -12.24 32.55
C MET A 162 8.73 -11.35 31.58
N ILE A 163 9.46 -10.63 30.75
CA ILE A 163 8.90 -9.80 29.71
C ILE A 163 9.12 -10.51 28.37
N LEU A 164 8.02 -10.82 27.71
CA LEU A 164 8.02 -11.47 26.40
C LEU A 164 7.68 -10.44 25.34
N GLU A 165 8.50 -10.37 24.29
CA GLU A 165 8.27 -9.48 23.16
C GLU A 165 7.89 -10.31 21.95
N GLY A 166 6.96 -9.77 21.14
CA GLY A 166 6.52 -10.48 19.96
C GLY A 166 5.86 -9.59 18.92
N LEU A 167 5.64 -10.18 17.76
CA LEU A 167 4.90 -9.59 16.65
C LEU A 167 3.70 -10.48 16.38
N VAL A 168 2.53 -9.86 16.22
CA VAL A 168 1.30 -10.62 15.97
C VAL A 168 0.34 -9.79 15.12
N PRO A 169 -0.39 -10.43 14.17
CA PRO A 169 -1.43 -9.72 13.44
C PRO A 169 -2.48 -9.15 14.37
N LEU A 170 -2.82 -7.88 14.17
CA LEU A 170 -3.82 -7.21 15.01
C LEU A 170 -5.15 -7.98 15.04
N ALA A 171 -5.55 -8.55 13.91
CA ALA A 171 -6.79 -9.31 13.79
C ALA A 171 -6.84 -10.55 14.72
N GLU A 172 -5.67 -11.06 15.11
CA GLU A 172 -5.58 -12.23 15.99
C GLU A 172 -5.64 -11.89 17.48
N LEU A 173 -5.74 -10.62 17.83
CA LEU A 173 -5.75 -10.15 19.21
C LEU A 173 -7.15 -9.96 19.80
N ASP A 174 -8.21 -10.32 19.09
CA ASP A 174 -9.57 -10.31 19.64
C ASP A 174 -9.65 -11.19 20.88
N ASN A 175 -10.14 -10.60 21.98
CA ASN A 175 -10.27 -11.26 23.28
C ASN A 175 -8.96 -11.80 23.86
N TYR A 176 -7.82 -11.33 23.34
CA TYR A 176 -6.53 -11.84 23.80
C TYR A 176 -6.27 -11.56 25.27
N GLN A 177 -6.72 -10.42 25.77
CA GLN A 177 -6.54 -10.05 27.18
C GLN A 177 -7.21 -11.06 28.12
N SER A 178 -8.41 -11.50 27.80
CA SER A 178 -9.12 -12.54 28.56
C SER A 178 -8.39 -13.89 28.48
N ARG A 179 -7.90 -14.24 27.31
CA ARG A 179 -7.17 -15.49 27.10
C ARG A 179 -5.86 -15.51 27.88
N LEU A 180 -5.14 -14.37 27.85
CA LEU A 180 -3.89 -14.23 28.61
C LEU A 180 -4.12 -14.41 30.10
N LYS A 181 -5.17 -13.79 30.64
CA LYS A 181 -5.56 -13.98 32.04
C LYS A 181 -5.84 -15.44 32.37
N ALA A 182 -6.52 -16.16 31.49
CA ALA A 182 -6.82 -17.58 31.70
C ALA A 182 -5.56 -18.44 31.75
N MET A 183 -4.53 -18.09 31.01
CA MET A 183 -3.25 -18.81 30.98
C MET A 183 -2.32 -18.46 32.14
N THR A 184 -2.43 -17.27 32.69
CA THR A 184 -1.48 -16.76 33.69
C THR A 184 -2.08 -16.63 35.09
N GLY A 185 -3.36 -16.80 35.23
CA GLY A 185 -4.07 -16.64 36.49
C GLY A 185 -4.42 -15.17 36.71
#